data_d31b69a4932ddfc6f6634fb4d0d5e841
#
_entry.id   d31b69a4932ddfc6f6634fb4d0d5e841
#
_cell.length_a   1.000
_cell.length_b   1.000
_cell.length_c   1.000
_cell.angle_alpha   90.00
_cell.angle_beta   90.00
_cell.angle_gamma   90.00
#
_symmetry.space_group_name_H-M   'P 1'
#
loop_
_entity.id
_entity.type
_entity.pdbx_description
1 polymer ?
#
loop_
_entity_poly.entity_id
_entity_poly.type
_entity_poly.pdbx_seq_one_letter_code
_entity_poly.pdbx_strand_id
1 'polypeptide(L)'
;FNTPLVLHSDNGAPMKSLTMKAKLEELGITASLSRPRVSNDNPFSESLFKTLKYRPQWPASGFSCLATAREWVEKFVTWYNDEHKHSQLNFVSPGQRHALQDGAILAKRKKVLEAAKERKPMRWSTEIRNCEAVGAVTLNPDKAPEEGVINAA
;
A
#
# COMPACT_ATOMS: atom_id res chain seq x y z
N PHE A 1 -3.31 -20.10 0.20
CA PHE A 1 -2.77 -19.36 -0.95
C PHE A 1 -1.89 -20.29 -1.76
N ASN A 2 -2.15 -20.45 -3.07
CA ASN A 2 -1.35 -21.31 -3.96
C ASN A 2 -0.04 -20.67 -4.43
N THR A 3 0.22 -19.43 -4.05
CA THR A 3 1.45 -18.69 -4.37
C THR A 3 2.32 -18.58 -3.14
N PRO A 4 3.64 -18.81 -3.26
CA PRO A 4 4.55 -18.64 -2.13
C PRO A 4 4.49 -17.19 -1.60
N LEU A 5 4.46 -17.06 -0.28
CA LEU A 5 4.53 -15.76 0.36
C LEU A 5 5.96 -15.21 0.25
N VAL A 6 6.09 -13.94 -0.12
CA VAL A 6 7.38 -13.25 -0.20
C VAL A 6 7.44 -12.14 0.84
N LEU A 7 8.46 -12.15 1.68
CA LEU A 7 8.78 -11.04 2.58
C LEU A 7 9.83 -10.15 1.94
N HIS A 8 9.41 -8.99 1.46
CA HIS A 8 10.32 -7.97 0.96
C HIS A 8 10.71 -6.98 2.06
N SER A 9 12.00 -6.66 2.17
CA SER A 9 12.51 -5.74 3.19
C SER A 9 13.71 -4.95 2.69
N ASP A 10 14.11 -3.95 3.47
CA ASP A 10 15.37 -3.26 3.30
C ASP A 10 16.59 -4.16 3.61
N ASN A 11 17.79 -3.60 3.46
CA ASN A 11 19.05 -4.29 3.72
C ASN A 11 19.50 -4.21 5.19
N GLY A 12 18.61 -3.94 6.13
CA GLY A 12 18.90 -3.89 7.56
C GLY A 12 19.54 -5.18 8.10
N ALA A 13 20.46 -5.05 9.04
CA ALA A 13 21.14 -6.20 9.61
C ALA A 13 20.20 -7.26 10.20
N PRO A 14 19.10 -6.91 10.88
CA PRO A 14 18.13 -7.90 11.38
C PRO A 14 17.53 -8.75 10.27
N MET A 15 17.21 -8.15 9.12
CA MET A 15 16.59 -8.85 7.98
C MET A 15 17.55 -9.81 7.27
N LYS A 16 18.85 -9.56 7.37
CA LYS A 16 19.90 -10.41 6.81
C LYS A 16 20.42 -11.48 7.77
N SER A 17 19.97 -11.47 9.01
CA SER A 17 20.46 -12.39 10.03
C SER A 17 20.15 -13.84 9.68
N LEU A 18 21.03 -14.75 10.06
CA LEU A 18 20.81 -16.19 9.86
C LEU A 18 19.55 -16.67 10.58
N THR A 19 19.28 -16.15 11.76
CA THR A 19 18.06 -16.47 12.52
C THR A 19 16.79 -16.11 11.75
N MET A 20 16.75 -14.91 11.13
CA MET A 20 15.61 -14.51 10.32
C MET A 20 15.47 -15.40 9.09
N LYS A 21 16.56 -15.69 8.40
CA LYS A 21 16.56 -16.55 7.21
C LYS A 21 16.04 -17.96 7.53
N ALA A 22 16.56 -18.57 8.60
CA ALA A 22 16.11 -19.89 9.05
C ALA A 22 14.62 -19.89 9.40
N LYS A 23 14.13 -18.83 10.05
CA LYS A 23 12.69 -18.72 10.39
C LYS A 23 11.79 -18.54 9.17
N LEU A 24 12.23 -17.78 8.19
CA LEU A 24 11.47 -17.63 6.94
C LEU A 24 11.43 -18.95 6.15
N GLU A 25 12.54 -19.67 6.10
CA GLU A 25 12.63 -20.99 5.45
C GLU A 25 11.69 -22.00 6.14
N GLU A 26 11.72 -22.07 7.48
CA GLU A 26 10.79 -22.90 8.28
C GLU A 26 9.31 -22.61 7.95
N LEU A 27 8.98 -21.34 7.71
CA LEU A 27 7.61 -20.90 7.40
C LEU A 27 7.26 -20.98 5.90
N GLY A 28 8.18 -21.43 5.04
CA GLY A 28 7.98 -21.48 3.59
C GLY A 28 7.85 -20.07 2.96
N ILE A 29 8.49 -19.06 3.56
CA ILE A 29 8.45 -17.68 3.09
C ILE A 29 9.74 -17.34 2.35
N THR A 30 9.62 -16.85 1.12
CA THR A 30 10.77 -16.40 0.34
C THR A 30 11.22 -15.00 0.80
N ALA A 31 12.51 -14.87 1.13
CA ALA A 31 13.09 -13.56 1.45
C ALA A 31 13.46 -12.80 0.17
N SER A 32 13.06 -11.53 0.09
CA SER A 32 13.44 -10.58 -0.95
C SER A 32 14.02 -9.33 -0.30
N LEU A 33 15.14 -8.85 -0.81
CA LEU A 33 15.82 -7.67 -0.26
C LEU A 33 15.88 -6.56 -1.31
N SER A 34 15.80 -5.31 -0.83
CA SER A 34 15.99 -4.12 -1.65
C SER A 34 17.38 -4.13 -2.31
N ARG A 35 17.47 -3.61 -3.52
CA ARG A 35 18.75 -3.43 -4.20
C ARG A 35 19.61 -2.40 -3.47
N PRO A 36 20.92 -2.59 -3.40
CA PRO A 36 21.81 -1.64 -2.74
C PRO A 36 21.71 -0.24 -3.39
N ARG A 37 21.52 0.79 -2.57
CA ARG A 37 21.43 2.21 -2.98
C ARG A 37 20.22 2.56 -3.87
N VAL A 38 19.19 1.73 -3.91
CA VAL A 38 17.93 2.03 -4.62
C VAL A 38 16.87 2.38 -3.60
N SER A 39 16.56 3.67 -3.47
CA SER A 39 15.61 4.19 -2.47
C SER A 39 14.15 3.78 -2.76
N ASN A 40 13.82 3.48 -4.01
CA ASN A 40 12.44 3.17 -4.41
C ASN A 40 12.06 1.70 -4.22
N ASP A 41 12.93 0.88 -3.67
CA ASP A 41 12.65 -0.54 -3.52
C ASP A 41 11.74 -0.86 -2.32
N ASN A 42 11.55 0.08 -1.39
CA ASN A 42 10.71 -0.12 -0.22
C ASN A 42 9.74 1.04 0.09
N PRO A 43 9.08 1.65 -0.91
CA PRO A 43 8.27 2.85 -0.71
C PRO A 43 6.99 2.59 0.09
N PHE A 44 6.46 1.36 0.03
CA PHE A 44 5.18 1.03 0.68
C PHE A 44 5.30 0.96 2.20
N SER A 45 6.33 0.30 2.72
CA SER A 45 6.58 0.26 4.17
C SER A 45 6.96 1.64 4.71
N GLU A 46 7.77 2.42 3.99
CA GLU A 46 8.09 3.79 4.36
C GLU A 46 6.85 4.69 4.43
N SER A 47 5.95 4.57 3.46
CA SER A 47 4.67 5.29 3.46
C SER A 47 3.78 4.87 4.63
N LEU A 48 3.72 3.58 4.95
CA LEU A 48 2.98 3.08 6.11
C LEU A 48 3.55 3.62 7.42
N PHE A 49 4.88 3.58 7.62
CA PHE A 49 5.53 4.14 8.79
C PHE A 49 5.34 5.65 8.91
N LYS A 50 5.33 6.37 7.79
CA LYS A 50 4.98 7.78 7.78
C LYS A 50 3.55 7.99 8.27
N THR A 51 2.57 7.26 7.74
CA THR A 51 1.18 7.31 8.18
C THR A 51 1.05 7.04 9.68
N LEU A 52 1.76 6.05 10.19
CA LEU A 52 1.77 5.68 11.60
C LEU A 52 2.32 6.81 12.49
N LYS A 53 3.49 7.37 12.14
CA LYS A 53 4.16 8.43 12.91
C LYS A 53 3.44 9.76 12.91
N TYR A 54 2.72 10.08 11.84
CA TYR A 54 1.98 11.34 11.72
C TYR A 54 0.51 11.22 12.14
N ARG A 55 0.12 10.12 12.75
CA ARG A 55 -1.19 9.95 13.35
C ARG A 55 -1.34 10.91 14.55
N PRO A 56 -2.46 11.65 14.69
CA PRO A 56 -2.64 12.57 15.82
C PRO A 56 -2.54 11.90 17.20
N GLN A 57 -2.83 10.61 17.27
CA GLN A 57 -2.74 9.81 18.48
C GLN A 57 -1.33 9.23 18.75
N TRP A 58 -0.35 9.52 17.87
CA TRP A 58 1.03 9.10 18.12
C TRP A 58 1.57 9.80 19.38
N PRO A 59 2.09 9.06 20.37
CA PRO A 59 2.58 9.68 21.60
C PRO A 59 3.91 10.41 21.34
N ALA A 60 3.89 11.74 21.48
CA ALA A 60 5.06 12.58 21.22
C ALA A 60 6.24 12.27 22.15
N SER A 61 5.94 11.80 23.38
CA SER A 61 6.95 11.39 24.37
C SER A 61 7.41 9.93 24.24
N GLY A 62 6.89 9.19 23.24
CA GLY A 62 7.10 7.75 23.13
C GLY A 62 6.17 6.93 24.03
N PHE A 63 6.39 5.63 24.07
CA PHE A 63 5.58 4.69 24.86
C PHE A 63 6.25 4.40 26.20
N SER A 64 5.45 4.34 27.25
CA SER A 64 5.94 4.04 28.61
C SER A 64 6.48 2.61 28.78
N CYS A 65 5.92 1.65 28.04
CA CYS A 65 6.35 0.27 28.05
C CYS A 65 5.93 -0.45 26.74
N LEU A 66 6.44 -1.67 26.56
CA LEU A 66 6.14 -2.49 25.38
C LEU A 66 4.63 -2.84 25.29
N ALA A 67 3.95 -3.02 26.39
CA ALA A 67 2.52 -3.33 26.42
C ALA A 67 1.69 -2.18 25.82
N THR A 68 1.96 -0.94 26.23
CA THR A 68 1.27 0.24 25.70
C THR A 68 1.58 0.47 24.22
N ALA A 69 2.79 0.18 23.78
CA ALA A 69 3.16 0.24 22.38
C ALA A 69 2.37 -0.79 21.54
N ARG A 70 2.26 -2.02 22.01
CA ARG A 70 1.48 -3.10 21.35
C ARG A 70 0.00 -2.76 21.24
N GLU A 71 -0.60 -2.30 22.33
CA GLU A 71 -2.00 -1.88 22.34
C GLU A 71 -2.27 -0.75 21.34
N TRP A 72 -1.37 0.23 21.29
CA TRP A 72 -1.49 1.33 20.34
C TRP A 72 -1.38 0.85 18.89
N VAL A 73 -0.40 -0.03 18.59
CA VAL A 73 -0.21 -0.60 17.25
C VAL A 73 -1.41 -1.44 16.83
N GLU A 74 -1.99 -2.22 17.73
CA GLU A 74 -3.20 -3.01 17.45
C GLU A 74 -4.38 -2.10 17.03
N LYS A 75 -4.61 -1.03 17.78
CA LYS A 75 -5.63 -0.02 17.44
C LYS A 75 -5.32 0.65 16.09
N PHE A 76 -4.05 0.97 15.83
CA PHE A 76 -3.63 1.53 14.55
C PHE A 76 -3.88 0.56 13.39
N VAL A 77 -3.51 -0.70 13.52
CA VAL A 77 -3.70 -1.72 12.47
C VAL A 77 -5.17 -1.92 12.15
N THR A 78 -6.03 -2.02 13.18
CA THR A 78 -7.47 -2.13 13.00
C THR A 78 -8.02 -0.91 12.24
N TRP A 79 -7.69 0.29 12.72
CA TRP A 79 -8.10 1.51 12.02
C TRP A 79 -7.58 1.57 10.58
N TYR A 80 -6.31 1.24 10.35
CA TYR A 80 -5.69 1.32 9.02
C TYR A 80 -6.35 0.35 8.04
N ASN A 81 -6.63 -0.87 8.47
CA ASN A 81 -7.22 -1.88 7.62
C ASN A 81 -8.70 -1.65 7.35
N ASP A 82 -9.46 -1.21 8.34
CA ASP A 82 -10.92 -1.22 8.26
C ASP A 82 -11.54 0.17 7.99
N GLU A 83 -10.93 1.23 8.49
CA GLU A 83 -11.50 2.57 8.42
C GLU A 83 -10.74 3.53 7.48
N HIS A 84 -9.40 3.43 7.44
CA HIS A 84 -8.58 4.34 6.65
C HIS A 84 -8.89 4.25 5.15
N LYS A 85 -9.32 5.37 4.56
CA LYS A 85 -9.60 5.47 3.13
C LYS A 85 -8.32 5.80 2.38
N HIS A 86 -7.66 4.77 1.87
CA HIS A 86 -6.35 4.87 1.25
C HIS A 86 -6.44 5.49 -0.16
N SER A 87 -5.75 6.61 -0.39
CA SER A 87 -5.83 7.36 -1.66
C SER A 87 -5.40 6.52 -2.88
N GLN A 88 -4.33 5.73 -2.74
CA GLN A 88 -3.84 4.85 -3.80
C GLN A 88 -4.77 3.65 -4.09
N LEU A 89 -5.77 3.41 -3.25
CA LEU A 89 -6.83 2.43 -3.46
C LEU A 89 -8.16 3.10 -3.86
N ASN A 90 -8.10 4.30 -4.44
CA ASN A 90 -9.28 5.08 -4.76
C ASN A 90 -10.25 5.26 -3.57
N PHE A 91 -9.68 5.48 -2.38
CA PHE A 91 -10.41 5.68 -1.11
C PHE A 91 -11.28 4.48 -0.70
N VAL A 92 -10.81 3.29 -0.96
CA VAL A 92 -11.29 2.04 -0.34
C VAL A 92 -10.35 1.72 0.82
N SER A 93 -10.82 1.01 1.85
CA SER A 93 -9.92 0.60 2.93
C SER A 93 -9.05 -0.60 2.52
N PRO A 94 -7.84 -0.77 3.08
CA PRO A 94 -7.00 -1.93 2.78
C PRO A 94 -7.70 -3.27 3.02
N GLY A 95 -8.46 -3.41 4.11
CA GLY A 95 -9.23 -4.62 4.39
C GLY A 95 -10.30 -4.92 3.34
N GLN A 96 -11.04 -3.89 2.88
CA GLN A 96 -12.01 -4.03 1.80
C GLN A 96 -11.34 -4.47 0.49
N ARG A 97 -10.16 -3.92 0.18
CA ARG A 97 -9.37 -4.34 -1.00
C ARG A 97 -8.89 -5.79 -0.85
N HIS A 98 -8.37 -6.16 0.30
CA HIS A 98 -7.91 -7.52 0.58
C HIS A 98 -9.04 -8.55 0.46
N ALA A 99 -10.25 -8.17 0.87
CA ALA A 99 -11.47 -8.99 0.73
C ALA A 99 -12.10 -8.94 -0.68
N LEU A 100 -11.45 -8.31 -1.66
CA LEU A 100 -11.93 -8.17 -3.05
C LEU A 100 -13.30 -7.45 -3.16
N GLN A 101 -13.62 -6.58 -2.21
CA GLN A 101 -14.88 -5.82 -2.18
C GLN A 101 -14.80 -4.48 -2.91
N ASP A 102 -13.59 -4.04 -3.23
CA ASP A 102 -13.31 -2.73 -3.84
C ASP A 102 -14.03 -2.53 -5.18
N GLY A 103 -14.10 -3.54 -6.04
CA GLY A 103 -14.80 -3.45 -7.32
C GLY A 103 -16.26 -3.04 -7.17
N ALA A 104 -17.00 -3.71 -6.27
CA ALA A 104 -18.41 -3.40 -6.01
C ALA A 104 -18.60 -2.01 -5.39
N ILE A 105 -17.72 -1.63 -4.45
CA ILE A 105 -17.74 -0.31 -3.79
C ILE A 105 -17.50 0.81 -4.81
N LEU A 106 -16.50 0.64 -5.67
CA LEU A 106 -16.13 1.63 -6.67
C LEU A 106 -17.19 1.76 -7.77
N ALA A 107 -17.78 0.66 -8.22
CA ALA A 107 -18.89 0.67 -9.18
C ALA A 107 -20.12 1.41 -8.63
N LYS A 108 -20.49 1.16 -7.36
CA LYS A 108 -21.56 1.91 -6.69
C LYS A 108 -21.23 3.40 -6.60
N ARG A 109 -20.00 3.76 -6.25
CA ARG A 109 -19.54 5.15 -6.17
C ARG A 109 -19.60 5.84 -7.54
N LYS A 110 -19.16 5.17 -8.60
CA LYS A 110 -19.24 5.66 -9.98
C LYS A 110 -20.66 6.06 -10.35
N LYS A 111 -21.62 5.17 -10.17
CA LYS A 111 -23.05 5.43 -10.43
C LYS A 111 -23.57 6.67 -9.68
N VAL A 112 -23.20 6.82 -8.40
CA VAL A 112 -23.63 7.97 -7.60
C VAL A 112 -23.04 9.28 -8.12
N LEU A 113 -21.76 9.28 -8.53
CA LEU A 113 -21.08 10.46 -9.06
C LEU A 113 -21.63 10.85 -10.44
N GLU A 114 -21.87 9.87 -11.32
CA GLU A 114 -22.49 10.09 -12.63
C GLU A 114 -23.89 10.71 -12.49
N ALA A 115 -24.75 10.13 -11.68
CA ALA A 115 -26.09 10.67 -11.42
C ALA A 115 -26.04 12.07 -10.75
N ALA A 116 -25.03 12.36 -9.94
CA ALA A 116 -24.84 13.69 -9.37
C ALA A 116 -24.40 14.72 -10.41
N LYS A 117 -23.53 14.31 -11.35
CA LYS A 117 -23.08 15.14 -12.47
C LYS A 117 -24.22 15.45 -13.43
N GLU A 118 -25.03 14.45 -13.77
CA GLU A 118 -26.24 14.63 -14.63
C GLU A 118 -27.22 15.63 -14.02
N ARG A 119 -27.47 15.53 -12.70
CA ARG A 119 -28.42 16.44 -12.01
C ARG A 119 -27.94 17.89 -11.93
N LYS A 120 -26.61 18.12 -11.86
CA LYS A 120 -26.04 19.48 -11.73
C LYS A 120 -24.73 19.60 -12.49
N PRO A 121 -24.74 19.58 -13.83
CA PRO A 121 -23.53 19.58 -14.65
C PRO A 121 -22.67 20.82 -14.45
N MET A 122 -23.26 21.98 -14.19
CA MET A 122 -22.55 23.24 -13.97
C MET A 122 -21.68 23.26 -12.69
N ARG A 123 -21.79 22.27 -11.82
CA ARG A 123 -20.92 22.13 -10.64
C ARG A 123 -19.63 21.34 -10.92
N TRP A 124 -19.50 20.79 -12.10
CA TRP A 124 -18.40 19.90 -12.47
C TRP A 124 -17.57 20.57 -13.55
N SER A 125 -16.34 20.94 -13.23
CA SER A 125 -15.38 21.50 -14.17
C SER A 125 -14.66 20.45 -15.00
N THR A 126 -14.68 19.20 -14.54
CA THR A 126 -13.98 18.08 -15.17
C THR A 126 -14.84 16.80 -15.12
N GLU A 127 -14.29 15.72 -15.59
CA GLU A 127 -14.91 14.40 -15.44
C GLU A 127 -14.96 13.96 -13.95
N ILE A 128 -15.77 12.94 -13.65
CA ILE A 128 -15.78 12.31 -12.32
C ILE A 128 -14.42 11.70 -12.03
N ARG A 129 -14.07 11.58 -10.74
CA ARG A 129 -12.83 10.91 -10.34
C ARG A 129 -12.79 9.47 -10.86
N ASN A 130 -11.58 8.94 -11.05
CA ASN A 130 -11.38 7.54 -11.36
C ASN A 130 -11.98 6.64 -10.26
N CYS A 131 -12.87 5.74 -10.66
CA CYS A 131 -13.52 4.73 -9.81
C CYS A 131 -13.19 3.31 -10.29
N GLU A 132 -12.13 3.13 -11.05
CA GLU A 132 -11.69 1.79 -11.43
C GLU A 132 -10.90 1.15 -10.28
N ALA A 133 -11.06 -0.18 -10.12
CA ALA A 133 -10.26 -0.91 -9.15
C ALA A 133 -8.78 -0.89 -9.53
N VAL A 134 -7.91 -0.71 -8.55
CA VAL A 134 -6.47 -0.74 -8.77
C VAL A 134 -6.06 -2.16 -9.16
N GLY A 135 -5.35 -2.33 -10.25
CA GLY A 135 -4.82 -3.60 -10.71
C GLY A 135 -3.70 -4.17 -9.84
N ALA A 136 -2.94 -5.11 -10.40
CA ALA A 136 -1.73 -5.61 -9.76
C ALA A 136 -0.71 -4.48 -9.60
N VAL A 137 -0.10 -4.40 -8.43
CA VAL A 137 0.95 -3.42 -8.12
C VAL A 137 2.26 -4.18 -7.97
N THR A 138 3.26 -3.79 -8.75
CA THR A 138 4.61 -4.36 -8.67
C THR A 138 5.53 -3.44 -7.88
N LEU A 139 6.41 -4.03 -7.08
CA LEU A 139 7.54 -3.33 -6.50
C LEU A 139 8.58 -3.13 -7.60
N ASN A 140 8.95 -1.87 -7.87
CA ASN A 140 9.96 -1.55 -8.87
C ASN A 140 9.73 -2.25 -10.23
N PRO A 141 8.68 -1.93 -10.97
CA PRO A 141 8.51 -2.48 -12.31
C PRO A 141 9.76 -2.11 -13.14
N ASP A 142 10.31 -3.08 -13.84
CA ASP A 142 11.37 -2.79 -14.81
C ASP A 142 10.86 -1.71 -15.75
N LYS A 143 11.68 -0.67 -15.96
CA LYS A 143 11.36 0.30 -17.02
C LYS A 143 11.24 -0.47 -18.31
N ALA A 144 10.10 -0.35 -19.00
CA ALA A 144 9.99 -0.82 -20.35
C ALA A 144 11.21 -0.31 -21.13
N PRO A 145 11.91 -1.11 -21.94
CA PRO A 145 12.98 -0.60 -22.77
C PRO A 145 12.42 0.57 -23.58
N GLU A 146 13.04 1.73 -23.47
CA GLU A 146 12.69 2.89 -24.28
C GLU A 146 12.79 2.42 -25.73
N GLU A 147 11.66 2.37 -26.43
CA GLU A 147 11.67 2.09 -27.86
C GLU A 147 12.62 3.10 -28.50
N GLY A 148 13.76 2.59 -28.96
CA GLY A 148 14.82 3.43 -29.52
C GLY A 148 14.24 4.28 -30.63
N VAL A 149 14.29 5.60 -30.43
CA VAL A 149 14.14 6.56 -31.52
C VAL A 149 15.24 6.23 -32.50
N ILE A 150 14.92 5.47 -33.53
CA ILE A 150 15.78 5.28 -34.69
C ILE A 150 15.81 6.64 -35.38
N ASN A 151 16.79 7.45 -35.03
CA ASN A 151 17.15 8.62 -35.84
C ASN A 151 17.67 8.09 -37.17
N ALA A 152 16.80 8.09 -38.16
CA ALA A 152 17.22 7.92 -39.55
C ALA A 152 18.11 9.12 -39.93
N ALA A 153 19.35 8.83 -40.22
CA ALA A 153 20.31 9.74 -40.82
C ALA A 153 19.97 9.97 -42.31
#